data_90e8eca9d888827a9d238e70e0363f05
#
_entry.id   90e8eca9d888827a9d238e70e0363f05
#
_cell.length_a   1.000
_cell.length_b   1.000
_cell.length_c   1.000
_cell.angle_alpha   90.00
_cell.angle_beta   90.00
_cell.angle_gamma   90.00
#
_symmetry.space_group_name_H-M   'P 1'
#
loop_
_entity.id
_entity.type
_entity.pdbx_description
1 polymer ?
#
loop_
_entity_poly.entity_id
_entity_poly.type
_entity_poly.pdbx_seq_one_letter_code
_entity_poly.pdbx_strand_id
1 'polypeptide(L)'
;MKTDRNSYLISKALKSFVLASILTAAAGQLASTFDAIVLAQFVGEECVSALSLVMPVTTFISCLGLLMAFGANALAAREIGSHNLEGASKFFSTAIWSILTIGIAFSLLMYAGIPVIMDIITDEEVLRDLPAEYLSVYVPGAWLEMLSYALCLFVATDGHPRKVMMAVFAGVLVNAVVDVLAVGFLDWGMKGAAGGSLAQYAVNILLLTLYLRQPACSYSLKWPGRKGFRCFVENLKEGAGVSISNILMAVSVLLISNIVYNALGEPGLFCWSVCLQMLLVSAVFINGVMESLFAIGGVMLGEHDLRGFDLLSRRALITVSLLVLAIIVLMYIPGAVGLLFGVEDPQELAALDHVLRIYSLVMLPFALTLVLVAVYQVLEMIVPSVICAIGQLATSIFGIWLFATYAPSLLWWGFPLTSFLFLLGQLFVSFIYSRRQGCRVSALTLIPYSEGGRTFDSSVRYQSDEVYTILRNIDAFLQESTMSEHDLFRLNLCCEELMTNIAQHSQGHVVHHSFDVHIYSDDKGTCVALKDGGKPFNPLSRKEEGV
;
A
#
# COMPACT_ATOMS: atom_id res chain seq x y z
N MET A 1 -0.03 16.41 -31.30
CA MET A 1 -1.28 17.04 -30.82
C MET A 1 -1.28 17.00 -29.30
N LYS A 2 -1.29 18.14 -28.60
CA LYS A 2 -1.51 18.14 -27.14
C LYS A 2 -2.99 17.90 -26.89
N THR A 3 -3.36 16.68 -26.62
CA THR A 3 -4.70 16.32 -26.18
C THR A 3 -4.72 16.50 -24.67
N ASP A 4 -5.57 17.41 -24.18
CA ASP A 4 -5.72 17.69 -22.75
C ASP A 4 -6.52 16.55 -22.11
N ARG A 5 -5.82 15.62 -21.47
CA ARG A 5 -6.46 14.59 -20.67
C ARG A 5 -6.90 15.16 -19.33
N ASN A 6 -8.18 14.99 -19.01
CA ASN A 6 -8.75 15.42 -17.73
C ASN A 6 -8.33 14.50 -16.60
N SER A 7 -7.82 15.04 -15.50
CA SER A 7 -7.38 14.25 -14.33
C SER A 7 -8.54 13.80 -13.41
N TYR A 8 -9.79 14.03 -13.79
CA TYR A 8 -10.95 13.78 -12.92
C TYR A 8 -11.15 12.30 -12.58
N LEU A 9 -11.15 11.41 -13.59
CA LEU A 9 -11.35 9.97 -13.39
C LEU A 9 -10.22 9.37 -12.55
N ILE A 10 -8.98 9.77 -12.83
CA ILE A 10 -7.81 9.35 -12.04
C ILE A 10 -7.95 9.81 -10.59
N SER A 11 -8.36 11.08 -10.37
CA SER A 11 -8.56 11.60 -9.01
C SER A 11 -9.73 10.93 -8.28
N LYS A 12 -10.80 10.58 -8.98
CA LYS A 12 -11.96 9.86 -8.44
C LYS A 12 -11.56 8.44 -8.01
N ALA A 13 -10.83 7.73 -8.87
CA ALA A 13 -10.30 6.40 -8.55
C ALA A 13 -9.36 6.48 -7.35
N LEU A 14 -8.35 7.35 -7.38
CA LEU A 14 -7.40 7.53 -6.27
C LEU A 14 -8.10 7.81 -4.95
N LYS A 15 -9.07 8.75 -4.91
CA LYS A 15 -9.82 9.05 -3.67
C LYS A 15 -10.58 7.84 -3.15
N SER A 16 -11.21 7.05 -4.02
CA SER A 16 -11.96 5.86 -3.62
C SER A 16 -11.05 4.78 -3.02
N PHE A 17 -9.88 4.56 -3.64
CA PHE A 17 -8.89 3.59 -3.15
C PHE A 17 -8.25 4.07 -1.85
N VAL A 18 -7.73 5.30 -1.80
CA VAL A 18 -7.08 5.88 -0.62
C VAL A 18 -8.01 5.84 0.59
N LEU A 19 -9.29 6.24 0.43
CA LEU A 19 -10.25 6.20 1.53
C LEU A 19 -10.47 4.78 2.03
N ALA A 20 -10.63 3.81 1.13
CA ALA A 20 -10.84 2.43 1.51
C ALA A 20 -9.60 1.84 2.20
N SER A 21 -8.39 2.09 1.69
CA SER A 21 -7.13 1.61 2.29
C SER A 21 -6.87 2.25 3.66
N ILE A 22 -7.11 3.56 3.82
CA ILE A 22 -6.99 4.24 5.12
C ILE A 22 -7.94 3.63 6.15
N LEU A 23 -9.21 3.45 5.79
CA LEU A 23 -10.20 2.86 6.68
C LEU A 23 -9.86 1.42 7.04
N THR A 24 -9.34 0.64 6.09
CA THR A 24 -8.87 -0.72 6.31
C THR A 24 -7.69 -0.76 7.30
N ALA A 25 -6.69 0.09 7.11
CA ALA A 25 -5.54 0.18 8.00
C ALA A 25 -5.93 0.70 9.40
N ALA A 26 -6.82 1.69 9.48
CA ALA A 26 -7.36 2.20 10.74
C ALA A 26 -8.16 1.12 11.50
N ALA A 27 -8.95 0.31 10.80
CA ALA A 27 -9.67 -0.79 11.41
C ALA A 27 -8.72 -1.84 12.02
N GLY A 28 -7.63 -2.18 11.32
CA GLY A 28 -6.60 -3.07 11.86
C GLY A 28 -5.92 -2.51 13.12
N GLN A 29 -5.59 -1.21 13.13
CA GLN A 29 -5.01 -0.55 14.30
C GLN A 29 -5.99 -0.51 15.48
N LEU A 30 -7.28 -0.28 15.23
CA LEU A 30 -8.31 -0.32 16.26
C LEU A 30 -8.47 -1.72 16.84
N ALA A 31 -8.41 -2.78 16.04
CA ALA A 31 -8.44 -4.16 16.52
C ALA A 31 -7.30 -4.42 17.51
N SER A 32 -6.06 -4.14 17.12
CA SER A 32 -4.89 -4.33 17.99
C SER A 32 -4.98 -3.53 19.31
N THR A 33 -5.53 -2.32 19.25
CA THR A 33 -5.74 -1.51 20.46
C THR A 33 -6.84 -2.11 21.33
N PHE A 34 -7.89 -2.65 20.74
CA PHE A 34 -9.00 -3.28 21.45
C PHE A 34 -8.54 -4.56 22.15
N ASP A 35 -7.74 -5.41 21.47
CA ASP A 35 -7.13 -6.61 22.06
C ASP A 35 -6.36 -6.25 23.36
N ALA A 36 -5.53 -5.19 23.29
CA ALA A 36 -4.76 -4.73 24.43
C ALA A 36 -5.65 -4.25 25.59
N ILE A 37 -6.74 -3.53 25.30
CA ILE A 37 -7.70 -3.04 26.31
C ILE A 37 -8.42 -4.22 26.97
N VAL A 38 -8.89 -5.19 26.19
CA VAL A 38 -9.59 -6.37 26.72
C VAL A 38 -8.67 -7.19 27.63
N LEU A 39 -7.43 -7.43 27.20
CA LEU A 39 -6.44 -8.13 28.01
C LEU A 39 -6.11 -7.37 29.29
N ALA A 40 -5.90 -6.05 29.23
CA ALA A 40 -5.62 -5.24 30.42
C ALA A 40 -6.77 -5.27 31.44
N GLN A 41 -8.03 -5.24 30.97
CA GLN A 41 -9.21 -5.22 31.84
C GLN A 41 -9.56 -6.56 32.47
N PHE A 42 -9.41 -7.66 31.73
CA PHE A 42 -9.86 -8.99 32.19
C PHE A 42 -8.74 -9.87 32.75
N VAL A 43 -7.47 -9.67 32.29
CA VAL A 43 -6.34 -10.52 32.71
C VAL A 43 -5.35 -9.74 33.56
N GLY A 44 -5.04 -8.50 33.19
CA GLY A 44 -4.15 -7.62 33.95
C GLY A 44 -3.15 -6.86 33.07
N GLU A 45 -2.50 -5.84 33.65
CA GLU A 45 -1.57 -4.95 32.95
C GLU A 45 -0.32 -5.68 32.41
N GLU A 46 0.07 -6.81 33.04
CA GLU A 46 1.22 -7.63 32.62
C GLU A 46 1.05 -8.17 31.19
N CYS A 47 -0.19 -8.43 30.76
CA CYS A 47 -0.50 -8.88 29.40
C CYS A 47 -0.17 -7.84 28.33
N VAL A 48 -0.29 -6.55 28.62
CA VAL A 48 0.08 -5.49 27.69
C VAL A 48 1.60 -5.48 27.44
N SER A 49 2.36 -5.69 28.51
CA SER A 49 3.82 -5.86 28.42
C SER A 49 4.19 -7.11 27.62
N ALA A 50 3.48 -8.22 27.85
CA ALA A 50 3.65 -9.47 27.10
C ALA A 50 3.35 -9.31 25.61
N LEU A 51 2.30 -8.57 25.22
CA LEU A 51 2.02 -8.23 23.81
C LEU A 51 3.18 -7.46 23.17
N SER A 52 3.81 -6.56 23.89
CA SER A 52 4.98 -5.82 23.37
C SER A 52 6.16 -6.73 23.06
N LEU A 53 6.36 -7.79 23.85
CA LEU A 53 7.38 -8.82 23.61
C LEU A 53 7.06 -9.69 22.39
N VAL A 54 5.78 -9.90 22.08
CA VAL A 54 5.33 -10.69 20.92
C VAL A 54 5.42 -9.89 19.61
N MET A 55 5.32 -8.56 19.65
CA MET A 55 5.31 -7.69 18.46
C MET A 55 6.44 -7.96 17.44
N PRO A 56 7.71 -8.17 17.83
CA PRO A 56 8.76 -8.48 16.86
C PRO A 56 8.50 -9.75 16.05
N VAL A 57 7.93 -10.77 16.68
CA VAL A 57 7.62 -12.06 16.04
C VAL A 57 6.48 -11.89 15.05
N THR A 58 5.39 -11.25 15.47
CA THR A 58 4.24 -10.97 14.58
C THR A 58 4.64 -10.07 13.40
N THR A 59 5.44 -9.04 13.64
CA THR A 59 5.98 -8.18 12.58
C THR A 59 6.82 -8.97 11.57
N PHE A 60 7.65 -9.90 12.03
CA PHE A 60 8.46 -10.75 11.15
C PHE A 60 7.58 -11.66 10.28
N ILE A 61 6.53 -12.24 10.86
CA ILE A 61 5.52 -13.04 10.14
C ILE A 61 4.81 -12.19 9.08
N SER A 62 4.36 -11.00 9.46
CA SER A 62 3.72 -10.04 8.53
C SER A 62 4.65 -9.67 7.37
N CYS A 63 5.95 -9.43 7.63
CA CYS A 63 6.95 -9.14 6.59
C CYS A 63 7.10 -10.28 5.59
N LEU A 64 7.03 -11.54 6.02
CA LEU A 64 7.06 -12.69 5.12
C LEU A 64 5.79 -12.78 4.26
N GLY A 65 4.63 -12.52 4.85
CA GLY A 65 3.37 -12.43 4.11
C GLY A 65 3.40 -11.33 3.04
N LEU A 66 3.89 -10.16 3.41
CA LEU A 66 4.10 -9.02 2.51
C LEU A 66 5.04 -9.37 1.36
N LEU A 67 6.16 -10.03 1.65
CA LEU A 67 7.14 -10.45 0.64
C LEU A 67 6.50 -11.28 -0.47
N MET A 68 5.65 -12.23 -0.10
CA MET A 68 4.99 -13.13 -1.05
C MET A 68 3.81 -12.46 -1.77
N ALA A 69 3.06 -11.62 -1.08
CA ALA A 69 1.82 -11.03 -1.57
C ALA A 69 2.06 -9.80 -2.44
N PHE A 70 2.93 -8.88 -2.00
CA PHE A 70 3.11 -7.58 -2.64
C PHE A 70 3.72 -7.69 -4.04
N GLY A 71 4.80 -8.47 -4.17
CA GLY A 71 5.46 -8.66 -5.46
C GLY A 71 4.54 -9.33 -6.48
N ALA A 72 3.83 -10.37 -6.04
CA ALA A 72 2.86 -11.05 -6.90
C ALA A 72 1.71 -10.14 -7.33
N ASN A 73 1.22 -9.29 -6.41
CA ASN A 73 0.16 -8.33 -6.71
C ASN A 73 0.59 -7.26 -7.72
N ALA A 74 1.82 -6.74 -7.60
CA ALA A 74 2.36 -5.77 -8.54
C ALA A 74 2.46 -6.34 -9.96
N LEU A 75 2.99 -7.57 -10.10
CA LEU A 75 3.08 -8.27 -11.38
C LEU A 75 1.69 -8.60 -11.95
N ALA A 76 0.76 -9.07 -11.11
CA ALA A 76 -0.60 -9.37 -11.54
C ALA A 76 -1.36 -8.11 -11.99
N ALA A 77 -1.17 -6.97 -11.34
CA ALA A 77 -1.77 -5.69 -11.74
C ALA A 77 -1.38 -5.28 -13.16
N ARG A 78 -0.11 -5.49 -13.53
CA ARG A 78 0.38 -5.21 -14.90
C ARG A 78 -0.21 -6.15 -15.93
N GLU A 79 -0.30 -7.43 -15.60
CA GLU A 79 -0.91 -8.43 -16.48
C GLU A 79 -2.40 -8.13 -16.69
N ILE A 80 -3.11 -7.61 -15.67
CA ILE A 80 -4.50 -7.12 -15.84
C ILE A 80 -4.50 -5.93 -16.81
N GLY A 81 -3.62 -4.96 -16.64
CA GLY A 81 -3.54 -3.79 -17.51
C GLY A 81 -3.22 -4.16 -18.97
N SER A 82 -2.39 -5.17 -19.19
CA SER A 82 -2.10 -5.71 -20.53
C SER A 82 -3.15 -6.69 -21.06
N HIS A 83 -4.30 -6.84 -20.38
CA HIS A 83 -5.38 -7.79 -20.67
C HIS A 83 -4.96 -9.26 -20.67
N ASN A 84 -3.84 -9.60 -20.06
CA ASN A 84 -3.37 -10.98 -19.90
C ASN A 84 -3.87 -11.59 -18.59
N LEU A 85 -5.17 -11.88 -18.51
CA LEU A 85 -5.79 -12.45 -17.30
C LEU A 85 -5.23 -13.84 -16.93
N GLU A 86 -4.66 -14.56 -17.90
CA GLU A 86 -3.98 -15.82 -17.62
C GLU A 86 -2.65 -15.59 -16.89
N GLY A 87 -1.87 -14.58 -17.30
CA GLY A 87 -0.66 -14.14 -16.62
C GLY A 87 -0.94 -13.67 -15.20
N ALA A 88 -1.94 -12.79 -15.03
CA ALA A 88 -2.39 -12.32 -13.72
C ALA A 88 -2.78 -13.48 -12.79
N SER A 89 -3.56 -14.44 -13.32
CA SER A 89 -3.96 -15.64 -12.57
C SER A 89 -2.79 -16.55 -12.20
N LYS A 90 -1.70 -16.58 -12.98
CA LYS A 90 -0.48 -17.34 -12.65
C LYS A 90 0.23 -16.73 -11.44
N PHE A 91 0.46 -15.41 -11.42
CA PHE A 91 1.10 -14.73 -10.29
C PHE A 91 0.25 -14.84 -9.03
N PHE A 92 -1.06 -14.59 -9.13
CA PHE A 92 -2.02 -14.80 -8.06
C PHE A 92 -1.95 -16.23 -7.51
N SER A 93 -2.12 -17.24 -8.37
CA SER A 93 -2.10 -18.65 -7.96
C SER A 93 -0.78 -19.04 -7.30
N THR A 94 0.36 -18.55 -7.84
CA THR A 94 1.67 -18.83 -7.28
C THR A 94 1.80 -18.23 -5.88
N ALA A 95 1.33 -17.01 -5.64
CA ALA A 95 1.34 -16.39 -4.30
C ALA A 95 0.48 -17.20 -3.32
N ILE A 96 -0.77 -17.53 -3.68
CA ILE A 96 -1.67 -18.30 -2.81
C ILE A 96 -1.09 -19.66 -2.46
N TRP A 97 -0.61 -20.43 -3.47
CA TRP A 97 0.00 -21.74 -3.21
C TRP A 97 1.30 -21.65 -2.43
N SER A 98 2.10 -20.61 -2.63
CA SER A 98 3.32 -20.39 -1.84
C SER A 98 3.00 -20.10 -0.38
N ILE A 99 1.99 -19.27 -0.10
CA ILE A 99 1.54 -19.00 1.27
C ILE A 99 1.00 -20.27 1.93
N LEU A 100 0.17 -21.05 1.21
CA LEU A 100 -0.38 -22.30 1.74
C LEU A 100 0.68 -23.37 1.98
N THR A 101 1.75 -23.43 1.19
CA THR A 101 2.80 -24.44 1.37
C THR A 101 3.93 -23.96 2.26
N ILE A 102 4.56 -22.84 1.90
CA ILE A 102 5.71 -22.28 2.62
C ILE A 102 5.25 -21.60 3.90
N GLY A 103 4.15 -20.85 3.87
CA GLY A 103 3.59 -20.17 5.05
C GLY A 103 3.17 -21.18 6.14
N ILE A 104 2.46 -22.25 5.77
CA ILE A 104 2.11 -23.31 6.74
C ILE A 104 3.37 -24.02 7.27
N ALA A 105 4.30 -24.41 6.39
CA ALA A 105 5.55 -25.05 6.83
C ALA A 105 6.36 -24.15 7.76
N PHE A 106 6.44 -22.84 7.44
CA PHE A 106 7.09 -21.84 8.28
C PHE A 106 6.38 -21.67 9.62
N SER A 107 5.05 -21.59 9.64
CA SER A 107 4.25 -21.50 10.87
C SER A 107 4.49 -22.73 11.79
N LEU A 108 4.55 -23.92 11.23
CA LEU A 108 4.85 -25.14 11.99
C LEU A 108 6.29 -25.17 12.51
N LEU A 109 7.25 -24.70 11.72
CA LEU A 109 8.65 -24.58 12.14
C LEU A 109 8.81 -23.58 13.28
N MET A 110 8.18 -22.39 13.15
CA MET A 110 8.16 -21.38 14.20
C MET A 110 7.48 -21.88 15.48
N TYR A 111 6.40 -22.65 15.35
CA TYR A 111 5.74 -23.28 16.50
C TYR A 111 6.67 -24.22 17.26
N ALA A 112 7.40 -25.07 16.55
CA ALA A 112 8.42 -25.92 17.16
C ALA A 112 9.58 -25.11 17.78
N GLY A 113 9.85 -23.93 17.26
CA GLY A 113 10.89 -22.99 17.71
C GLY A 113 10.47 -22.05 18.84
N ILE A 114 9.23 -22.07 19.32
CA ILE A 114 8.75 -21.15 20.38
C ILE A 114 9.68 -21.10 21.59
N PRO A 115 10.20 -22.23 22.14
CA PRO A 115 11.13 -22.17 23.27
C PRO A 115 12.39 -21.34 22.95
N VAL A 116 12.98 -21.54 21.77
CA VAL A 116 14.17 -20.81 21.33
C VAL A 116 13.85 -19.33 21.12
N ILE A 117 12.67 -19.04 20.57
CA ILE A 117 12.20 -17.66 20.36
C ILE A 117 12.07 -16.96 21.72
N MET A 118 11.52 -17.63 22.72
CA MET A 118 11.39 -17.07 24.07
C MET A 118 12.74 -16.82 24.71
N ASP A 119 13.73 -17.71 24.51
CA ASP A 119 15.10 -17.51 24.99
C ASP A 119 15.79 -16.26 24.36
N ILE A 120 15.41 -15.92 23.13
CA ILE A 120 15.93 -14.72 22.44
C ILE A 120 15.23 -13.43 22.91
N ILE A 121 13.94 -13.51 23.24
CA ILE A 121 13.12 -12.33 23.56
C ILE A 121 13.32 -11.88 25.00
N THR A 122 13.43 -12.80 25.96
CA THR A 122 13.54 -12.46 27.38
C THR A 122 14.37 -13.50 28.16
N ASP A 123 15.27 -12.98 29.01
CA ASP A 123 16.03 -13.77 29.95
C ASP A 123 15.27 -14.04 31.26
N GLU A 124 14.17 -13.35 31.50
CA GLU A 124 13.38 -13.48 32.73
C GLU A 124 12.33 -14.58 32.61
N GLU A 125 12.46 -15.64 33.38
CA GLU A 125 11.53 -16.80 33.38
C GLU A 125 10.07 -16.38 33.66
N VAL A 126 9.87 -15.40 34.54
CA VAL A 126 8.52 -14.91 34.94
C VAL A 126 7.78 -14.25 33.78
N LEU A 127 8.48 -13.64 32.84
CA LEU A 127 7.88 -12.95 31.68
C LEU A 127 7.70 -13.85 30.46
N ARG A 128 8.02 -15.14 30.55
CA ARG A 128 7.97 -16.07 29.40
C ARG A 128 6.59 -16.68 29.16
N ASP A 129 5.80 -16.89 30.21
CA ASP A 129 4.57 -17.69 30.13
C ASP A 129 3.51 -17.02 29.28
N LEU A 130 3.21 -15.73 29.52
CA LEU A 130 2.19 -14.99 28.81
C LEU A 130 2.45 -14.82 27.30
N PRO A 131 3.66 -14.40 26.86
CA PRO A 131 3.99 -14.36 25.43
C PRO A 131 3.96 -15.75 24.78
N ALA A 132 4.45 -16.79 25.47
CA ALA A 132 4.44 -18.16 24.98
C ALA A 132 3.02 -18.68 24.78
N GLU A 133 2.09 -18.36 25.68
CA GLU A 133 0.66 -18.68 25.54
C GLU A 133 0.06 -18.06 24.27
N TYR A 134 0.32 -16.77 24.03
CA TYR A 134 -0.13 -16.08 22.82
C TYR A 134 0.44 -16.75 21.57
N LEU A 135 1.76 -16.92 21.52
CA LEU A 135 2.46 -17.50 20.37
C LEU A 135 2.04 -18.94 20.10
N SER A 136 1.69 -19.72 21.14
CA SER A 136 1.24 -21.11 20.98
C SER A 136 -0.02 -21.26 20.14
N VAL A 137 -0.89 -20.25 20.13
CA VAL A 137 -2.12 -20.21 19.32
C VAL A 137 -1.91 -19.44 18.03
N TYR A 138 -1.24 -18.27 18.11
CA TYR A 138 -1.08 -17.38 16.96
C TYR A 138 -0.18 -17.98 15.88
N VAL A 139 0.99 -18.51 16.25
CA VAL A 139 2.02 -18.96 15.30
C VAL A 139 1.55 -20.12 14.40
N PRO A 140 0.87 -21.17 14.89
CA PRO A 140 0.33 -22.22 14.01
C PRO A 140 -0.68 -21.69 12.98
N GLY A 141 -1.41 -20.63 13.34
CA GLY A 141 -2.38 -19.95 12.48
C GLY A 141 -1.85 -18.77 11.66
N ALA A 142 -0.57 -18.43 11.79
CA ALA A 142 0.02 -17.23 11.16
C ALA A 142 -0.09 -17.20 9.61
N TRP A 143 -0.17 -18.36 8.97
CA TRP A 143 -0.45 -18.46 7.54
C TRP A 143 -1.82 -17.85 7.14
N LEU A 144 -2.79 -17.78 8.07
CA LEU A 144 -4.08 -17.10 7.85
C LEU A 144 -3.88 -15.59 7.70
N GLU A 145 -3.02 -14.97 8.51
CA GLU A 145 -2.65 -13.56 8.35
C GLU A 145 -2.05 -13.30 6.97
N MET A 146 -1.03 -14.09 6.58
CA MET A 146 -0.37 -13.96 5.29
C MET A 146 -1.36 -14.11 4.13
N LEU A 147 -2.28 -15.07 4.21
CA LEU A 147 -3.29 -15.34 3.20
C LEU A 147 -4.34 -14.23 3.15
N SER A 148 -4.83 -13.77 4.31
CA SER A 148 -5.76 -12.65 4.43
C SER A 148 -5.20 -11.40 3.76
N TYR A 149 -3.93 -11.08 4.06
CA TYR A 149 -3.25 -9.91 3.50
C TYR A 149 -3.11 -10.00 1.98
N ALA A 150 -2.70 -11.15 1.47
CA ALA A 150 -2.62 -11.39 0.02
C ALA A 150 -3.98 -11.20 -0.67
N LEU A 151 -5.05 -11.78 -0.13
CA LEU A 151 -6.39 -11.64 -0.70
C LEU A 151 -6.89 -10.19 -0.67
N CYS A 152 -6.59 -9.43 0.39
CA CYS A 152 -6.90 -8.00 0.46
C CYS A 152 -6.25 -7.22 -0.69
N LEU A 153 -4.96 -7.45 -0.95
CA LEU A 153 -4.23 -6.78 -2.03
C LEU A 153 -4.82 -7.15 -3.40
N PHE A 154 -5.01 -8.42 -3.68
CA PHE A 154 -5.50 -8.88 -4.99
C PHE A 154 -6.92 -8.40 -5.28
N VAL A 155 -7.83 -8.44 -4.31
CA VAL A 155 -9.21 -7.97 -4.48
C VAL A 155 -9.26 -6.43 -4.62
N ALA A 156 -8.39 -5.69 -3.91
CA ALA A 156 -8.26 -4.26 -4.10
C ALA A 156 -7.81 -3.93 -5.52
N THR A 157 -6.76 -4.61 -6.02
CA THR A 157 -6.20 -4.42 -7.38
C THR A 157 -7.19 -4.81 -8.47
N ASP A 158 -8.09 -5.76 -8.21
CA ASP A 158 -9.21 -6.12 -9.10
C ASP A 158 -10.35 -5.07 -9.11
N GLY A 159 -10.07 -3.87 -8.56
CA GLY A 159 -10.99 -2.74 -8.59
C GLY A 159 -12.04 -2.71 -7.47
N HIS A 160 -11.92 -3.57 -6.45
CA HIS A 160 -12.91 -3.70 -5.39
C HIS A 160 -12.40 -3.36 -3.97
N PRO A 161 -11.72 -2.21 -3.74
CA PRO A 161 -11.18 -1.86 -2.42
C PRO A 161 -12.26 -1.72 -1.34
N ARG A 162 -13.49 -1.35 -1.72
CA ARG A 162 -14.61 -1.29 -0.76
C ARG A 162 -15.00 -2.66 -0.23
N LYS A 163 -14.91 -3.73 -1.03
CA LYS A 163 -15.18 -5.10 -0.56
C LYS A 163 -14.11 -5.56 0.43
N VAL A 164 -12.85 -5.18 0.19
CA VAL A 164 -11.76 -5.41 1.15
C VAL A 164 -12.04 -4.71 2.46
N MET A 165 -12.34 -3.41 2.41
CA MET A 165 -12.71 -2.64 3.60
C MET A 165 -13.84 -3.31 4.39
N MET A 166 -14.93 -3.72 3.73
CA MET A 166 -16.06 -4.38 4.39
C MET A 166 -15.67 -5.72 5.01
N ALA A 167 -14.83 -6.51 4.33
CA ALA A 167 -14.34 -7.78 4.87
C ALA A 167 -13.49 -7.57 6.12
N VAL A 168 -12.56 -6.60 6.09
CA VAL A 168 -11.71 -6.27 7.25
C VAL A 168 -12.53 -5.74 8.42
N PHE A 169 -13.51 -4.86 8.19
CA PHE A 169 -14.41 -4.39 9.25
C PHE A 169 -15.21 -5.54 9.88
N ALA A 170 -15.74 -6.46 9.07
CA ALA A 170 -16.43 -7.65 9.59
C ALA A 170 -15.47 -8.54 10.40
N GLY A 171 -14.23 -8.72 9.94
CA GLY A 171 -13.21 -9.45 10.67
C GLY A 171 -12.87 -8.80 12.00
N VAL A 172 -12.64 -7.49 12.04
CA VAL A 172 -12.38 -6.73 13.28
C VAL A 172 -13.55 -6.84 14.28
N LEU A 173 -14.78 -6.81 13.79
CA LEU A 173 -15.95 -7.01 14.67
C LEU A 173 -15.97 -8.42 15.26
N VAL A 174 -15.63 -9.44 14.46
CA VAL A 174 -15.53 -10.83 14.95
C VAL A 174 -14.38 -10.98 15.93
N ASN A 175 -13.22 -10.38 15.69
CA ASN A 175 -12.11 -10.34 16.63
C ASN A 175 -12.59 -9.76 17.98
N ALA A 176 -13.18 -8.58 17.99
CA ALA A 176 -13.66 -7.94 19.22
C ALA A 176 -14.69 -8.81 19.98
N VAL A 177 -15.59 -9.49 19.27
CA VAL A 177 -16.57 -10.40 19.90
C VAL A 177 -15.87 -11.63 20.48
N VAL A 178 -14.93 -12.23 19.73
CA VAL A 178 -14.19 -13.42 20.18
C VAL A 178 -13.33 -13.06 21.38
N ASP A 179 -12.66 -11.92 21.40
CA ASP A 179 -11.82 -11.47 22.51
C ASP A 179 -12.67 -11.31 23.79
N VAL A 180 -13.77 -10.60 23.72
CA VAL A 180 -14.66 -10.45 24.90
C VAL A 180 -15.17 -11.81 25.39
N LEU A 181 -15.52 -12.72 24.50
CA LEU A 181 -16.01 -14.05 24.87
C LEU A 181 -14.88 -14.94 25.40
N ALA A 182 -13.75 -15.02 24.68
CA ALA A 182 -12.65 -15.94 25.03
C ALA A 182 -11.85 -15.44 26.24
N VAL A 183 -11.54 -14.15 26.29
CA VAL A 183 -10.76 -13.57 27.39
C VAL A 183 -11.65 -13.24 28.58
N GLY A 184 -12.83 -12.58 28.33
CA GLY A 184 -13.68 -12.09 29.43
C GLY A 184 -14.60 -13.13 30.06
N PHE A 185 -15.11 -14.13 29.29
CA PHE A 185 -16.07 -15.12 29.81
C PHE A 185 -15.52 -16.53 29.93
N LEU A 186 -14.53 -16.92 29.09
CA LEU A 186 -13.95 -18.26 29.10
C LEU A 186 -12.59 -18.33 29.81
N ASP A 187 -12.08 -17.19 30.28
CA ASP A 187 -10.78 -17.07 30.97
C ASP A 187 -9.59 -17.67 30.19
N TRP A 188 -9.63 -17.59 28.85
CA TRP A 188 -8.54 -18.11 28.00
C TRP A 188 -7.33 -17.18 27.93
N GLY A 189 -7.38 -16.01 28.55
CA GLY A 189 -6.25 -15.07 28.65
C GLY A 189 -5.61 -14.74 27.29
N MET A 190 -4.29 -14.83 27.25
CA MET A 190 -3.51 -14.55 26.04
C MET A 190 -3.86 -15.46 24.85
N LYS A 191 -4.24 -16.71 25.10
CA LYS A 191 -4.69 -17.65 24.04
C LYS A 191 -6.00 -17.18 23.39
N GLY A 192 -6.89 -16.58 24.21
CA GLY A 192 -8.16 -16.03 23.74
C GLY A 192 -7.95 -14.90 22.73
N ALA A 193 -7.11 -13.93 23.06
CA ALA A 193 -6.78 -12.80 22.18
C ALA A 193 -6.07 -13.26 20.88
N ALA A 194 -5.14 -14.22 20.97
CA ALA A 194 -4.55 -14.82 19.78
C ALA A 194 -5.60 -15.50 18.89
N GLY A 195 -6.58 -16.19 19.51
CA GLY A 195 -7.71 -16.82 18.83
C GLY A 195 -8.62 -15.80 18.13
N GLY A 196 -8.88 -14.65 18.75
CA GLY A 196 -9.63 -13.52 18.18
C GLY A 196 -8.98 -12.98 16.91
N SER A 197 -7.68 -12.72 16.95
CA SER A 197 -6.90 -12.28 15.79
C SER A 197 -6.96 -13.30 14.63
N LEU A 198 -6.83 -14.60 14.91
CA LEU A 198 -6.94 -15.64 13.90
C LEU A 198 -8.36 -15.76 13.32
N ALA A 199 -9.40 -15.57 14.16
CA ALA A 199 -10.78 -15.54 13.72
C ALA A 199 -11.04 -14.37 12.76
N GLN A 200 -10.49 -13.19 13.03
CA GLN A 200 -10.50 -12.04 12.12
C GLN A 200 -9.96 -12.43 10.73
N TYR A 201 -8.76 -13.01 10.67
CA TYR A 201 -8.16 -13.39 9.39
C TYR A 201 -8.98 -14.47 8.67
N ALA A 202 -9.54 -15.43 9.40
CA ALA A 202 -10.40 -16.45 8.82
C ALA A 202 -11.67 -15.86 8.18
N VAL A 203 -12.31 -14.88 8.84
CA VAL A 203 -13.47 -14.16 8.30
C VAL A 203 -13.09 -13.34 7.06
N ASN A 204 -11.96 -12.64 7.09
CA ASN A 204 -11.46 -11.91 5.92
C ASN A 204 -11.28 -12.86 4.73
N ILE A 205 -10.60 -14.01 4.93
CA ILE A 205 -10.37 -15.01 3.90
C ILE A 205 -11.69 -15.53 3.35
N LEU A 206 -12.65 -15.86 4.23
CA LEU A 206 -13.96 -16.37 3.83
C LEU A 206 -14.69 -15.36 2.92
N LEU A 207 -14.82 -14.10 3.34
CA LEU A 207 -15.54 -13.08 2.60
C LEU A 207 -14.86 -12.73 1.28
N LEU A 208 -13.52 -12.63 1.26
CA LEU A 208 -12.77 -12.34 0.05
C LEU A 208 -12.75 -13.53 -0.92
N THR A 209 -12.72 -14.76 -0.41
CA THR A 209 -12.84 -15.97 -1.25
C THR A 209 -14.23 -16.08 -1.90
N LEU A 210 -15.29 -15.64 -1.22
CA LEU A 210 -16.63 -15.57 -1.83
C LEU A 210 -16.66 -14.57 -2.99
N TYR A 211 -15.90 -13.47 -2.91
CA TYR A 211 -15.74 -12.54 -4.03
C TYR A 211 -15.01 -13.22 -5.21
N LEU A 212 -13.92 -13.97 -4.98
CA LEU A 212 -13.15 -14.63 -6.03
C LEU A 212 -13.98 -15.64 -6.85
N ARG A 213 -15.11 -16.10 -6.32
CA ARG A 213 -16.06 -16.99 -7.05
C ARG A 213 -17.02 -16.21 -7.96
N GLN A 214 -17.02 -14.88 -7.93
CA GLN A 214 -17.90 -14.08 -8.78
C GLN A 214 -17.37 -14.03 -10.22
N PRO A 215 -18.24 -14.03 -11.24
CA PRO A 215 -17.82 -13.95 -12.65
C PRO A 215 -17.07 -12.67 -13.01
N ALA A 216 -17.21 -11.62 -12.17
CA ALA A 216 -16.54 -10.34 -12.36
C ALA A 216 -15.08 -10.34 -11.91
N CYS A 217 -14.59 -11.41 -11.27
CA CYS A 217 -13.22 -11.51 -10.80
C CYS A 217 -12.26 -11.83 -11.96
N SER A 218 -11.18 -11.04 -12.05
CA SER A 218 -10.13 -11.23 -13.06
C SER A 218 -9.20 -12.40 -12.76
N TYR A 219 -9.22 -12.91 -11.51
CA TYR A 219 -8.33 -13.98 -11.08
C TYR A 219 -9.01 -15.35 -11.10
N SER A 220 -8.25 -16.36 -11.51
CA SER A 220 -8.64 -17.77 -11.38
C SER A 220 -7.54 -18.55 -10.65
N LEU A 221 -7.91 -19.27 -9.59
CA LEU A 221 -6.96 -20.12 -8.87
C LEU A 221 -6.71 -21.39 -9.67
N LYS A 222 -5.47 -21.56 -10.12
CA LYS A 222 -5.00 -22.72 -10.88
C LYS A 222 -3.74 -23.28 -10.24
N TRP A 223 -3.44 -24.56 -10.48
CA TRP A 223 -2.16 -25.11 -10.05
C TRP A 223 -1.01 -24.50 -10.88
N PRO A 224 0.03 -23.92 -10.27
CA PRO A 224 1.07 -23.18 -11.00
C PRO A 224 1.98 -24.04 -11.88
N GLY A 225 1.95 -25.36 -11.73
CA GLY A 225 2.72 -26.30 -12.54
C GLY A 225 4.24 -26.09 -12.45
N ARG A 226 4.99 -26.60 -13.45
CA ARG A 226 6.47 -26.50 -13.49
C ARG A 226 7.00 -25.05 -13.62
N LYS A 227 6.21 -24.14 -14.19
CA LYS A 227 6.58 -22.71 -14.32
C LYS A 227 6.34 -21.92 -13.03
N GLY A 228 5.66 -22.49 -12.04
CA GLY A 228 5.36 -21.84 -10.76
C GLY A 228 6.60 -21.40 -10.00
N PHE A 229 7.67 -22.20 -10.02
CA PHE A 229 8.91 -21.81 -9.33
C PHE A 229 9.54 -20.52 -9.90
N ARG A 230 9.50 -20.34 -11.21
CA ARG A 230 9.99 -19.10 -11.84
C ARG A 230 9.14 -17.90 -11.43
N CYS A 231 7.81 -18.02 -11.49
CA CYS A 231 6.89 -16.97 -11.02
C CYS A 231 7.08 -16.69 -9.53
N PHE A 232 7.34 -17.71 -8.71
CA PHE A 232 7.64 -17.54 -7.28
C PHE A 232 8.89 -16.68 -7.06
N VAL A 233 9.98 -16.96 -7.79
CA VAL A 233 11.21 -16.15 -7.70
C VAL A 233 10.99 -14.71 -8.18
N GLU A 234 10.18 -14.52 -9.22
CA GLU A 234 9.79 -13.20 -9.71
C GLU A 234 8.98 -12.44 -8.64
N ASN A 235 7.99 -13.09 -8.01
CA ASN A 235 7.23 -12.55 -6.90
C ASN A 235 8.12 -12.10 -5.73
N LEU A 236 9.09 -12.95 -5.33
CA LEU A 236 10.01 -12.62 -4.24
C LEU A 236 10.91 -11.44 -4.57
N LYS A 237 11.40 -11.34 -5.80
CA LYS A 237 12.25 -10.22 -6.23
C LYS A 237 11.51 -8.89 -6.14
N GLU A 238 10.28 -8.85 -6.64
CA GLU A 238 9.45 -7.63 -6.59
C GLU A 238 9.03 -7.28 -5.17
N GLY A 239 8.66 -8.28 -4.34
CA GLY A 239 8.26 -8.07 -2.95
C GLY A 239 9.42 -7.71 -2.01
N ALA A 240 10.67 -8.06 -2.37
CA ALA A 240 11.84 -7.86 -1.51
C ALA A 240 12.06 -6.39 -1.13
N GLY A 241 11.81 -5.45 -2.04
CA GLY A 241 11.98 -4.02 -1.78
C GLY A 241 11.13 -3.51 -0.63
N VAL A 242 9.87 -3.91 -0.59
CA VAL A 242 8.92 -3.52 0.47
C VAL A 242 9.27 -4.18 1.80
N SER A 243 9.56 -5.47 1.80
CA SER A 243 9.87 -6.23 3.02
C SER A 243 11.18 -5.79 3.67
N ILE A 244 12.22 -5.55 2.87
CA ILE A 244 13.49 -5.01 3.35
C ILE A 244 13.28 -3.63 3.97
N SER A 245 12.48 -2.75 3.35
CA SER A 245 12.19 -1.42 3.87
C SER A 245 11.53 -1.48 5.25
N ASN A 246 10.58 -2.40 5.47
CA ASN A 246 9.93 -2.58 6.77
C ASN A 246 10.89 -3.09 7.86
N ILE A 247 11.75 -4.05 7.53
CA ILE A 247 12.77 -4.55 8.47
C ILE A 247 13.76 -3.43 8.84
N LEU A 248 14.24 -2.68 7.84
CA LEU A 248 15.15 -1.56 8.06
C LEU A 248 14.50 -0.46 8.91
N MET A 249 13.21 -0.20 8.73
CA MET A 249 12.46 0.75 9.57
C MET A 249 12.45 0.31 11.03
N ALA A 250 12.16 -0.97 11.31
CA ALA A 250 12.17 -1.51 12.67
C ALA A 250 13.55 -1.39 13.33
N VAL A 251 14.61 -1.74 12.61
CA VAL A 251 16.01 -1.58 13.09
C VAL A 251 16.33 -0.11 13.36
N SER A 252 15.87 0.81 12.49
CA SER A 252 16.10 2.24 12.67
C SER A 252 15.46 2.79 13.93
N VAL A 253 14.24 2.37 14.24
CA VAL A 253 13.54 2.76 15.46
C VAL A 253 14.34 2.35 16.69
N LEU A 254 14.85 1.12 16.75
CA LEU A 254 15.69 0.62 17.86
C LEU A 254 16.99 1.44 17.99
N LEU A 255 17.69 1.69 16.90
CA LEU A 255 18.94 2.46 16.90
C LEU A 255 18.70 3.90 17.36
N ILE A 256 17.67 4.56 16.84
CA ILE A 256 17.33 5.93 17.19
C ILE A 256 16.92 6.03 18.66
N SER A 257 16.10 5.09 19.16
CA SER A 257 15.69 5.04 20.57
C SER A 257 16.90 4.96 21.49
N ASN A 258 17.89 4.13 21.13
CA ASN A 258 19.13 3.99 21.91
C ASN A 258 19.97 5.29 21.89
N ILE A 259 20.11 5.93 20.72
CA ILE A 259 20.84 7.21 20.59
C ILE A 259 20.15 8.30 21.42
N VAL A 260 18.82 8.41 21.36
CA VAL A 260 18.05 9.41 22.10
C VAL A 260 18.14 9.17 23.61
N TYR A 261 18.02 7.91 24.05
CA TYR A 261 18.14 7.54 25.45
C TYR A 261 19.54 7.90 26.01
N ASN A 262 20.60 7.57 25.29
CA ASN A 262 21.96 7.88 25.70
C ASN A 262 22.26 9.38 25.74
N ALA A 263 21.58 10.20 24.90
CA ALA A 263 21.81 11.62 24.82
C ALA A 263 20.96 12.45 25.79
N LEU A 264 19.68 12.07 26.01
CA LEU A 264 18.67 12.85 26.72
C LEU A 264 18.01 12.11 27.89
N GLY A 265 18.36 10.83 28.14
CA GLY A 265 17.78 10.00 29.18
C GLY A 265 16.30 9.65 28.97
N GLU A 266 15.61 9.28 30.07
CA GLU A 266 14.20 8.87 30.07
C GLU A 266 13.25 9.96 29.52
N PRO A 267 13.38 11.26 29.87
CA PRO A 267 12.50 12.28 29.30
C PRO A 267 12.62 12.41 27.78
N GLY A 268 13.85 12.28 27.26
CA GLY A 268 14.09 12.29 25.81
C GLY A 268 13.46 11.07 25.14
N LEU A 269 13.58 9.88 25.74
CA LEU A 269 12.97 8.66 25.22
C LEU A 269 11.44 8.73 25.22
N PHE A 270 10.83 9.33 26.26
CA PHE A 270 9.39 9.58 26.29
C PHE A 270 8.95 10.48 25.13
N CYS A 271 9.60 11.63 24.93
CA CYS A 271 9.30 12.51 23.82
C CYS A 271 9.44 11.80 22.45
N TRP A 272 10.49 10.96 22.28
CA TRP A 272 10.68 10.14 21.09
C TRP A 272 9.53 9.15 20.87
N SER A 273 9.09 8.49 21.93
CA SER A 273 7.99 7.53 21.86
C SER A 273 6.69 8.20 21.37
N VAL A 274 6.38 9.38 21.87
CA VAL A 274 5.22 10.17 21.40
C VAL A 274 5.38 10.59 19.94
N CYS A 275 6.58 11.07 19.55
CA CYS A 275 6.89 11.40 18.16
C CYS A 275 6.71 10.18 17.22
N LEU A 276 7.16 9.00 17.66
CA LEU A 276 7.01 7.75 16.93
C LEU A 276 5.53 7.37 16.76
N GLN A 277 4.71 7.54 17.80
CA GLN A 277 3.26 7.29 17.67
C GLN A 277 2.61 8.22 16.64
N MET A 278 2.98 9.48 16.61
CA MET A 278 2.50 10.43 15.59
C MET A 278 2.96 10.01 14.17
N LEU A 279 4.17 9.48 14.05
CA LEU A 279 4.68 8.93 12.79
C LEU A 279 3.86 7.70 12.35
N LEU A 280 3.54 6.79 13.27
CA LEU A 280 2.71 5.60 13.00
C LEU A 280 1.29 5.98 12.57
N VAL A 281 0.67 6.98 13.20
CA VAL A 281 -0.61 7.53 12.74
C VAL A 281 -0.49 8.08 11.32
N SER A 282 0.60 8.82 11.02
CA SER A 282 0.86 9.32 9.66
C SER A 282 1.07 8.19 8.66
N ALA A 283 1.72 7.09 9.09
CA ALA A 283 1.99 5.92 8.24
C ALA A 283 0.70 5.27 7.72
N VAL A 284 -0.39 5.27 8.48
CA VAL A 284 -1.71 4.79 8.02
C VAL A 284 -2.16 5.53 6.75
N PHE A 285 -2.00 6.85 6.74
CA PHE A 285 -2.38 7.69 5.60
C PHE A 285 -1.41 7.53 4.42
N ILE A 286 -0.12 7.45 4.71
CA ILE A 286 0.94 7.26 3.69
C ILE A 286 0.75 5.90 3.01
N ASN A 287 0.56 4.83 3.78
CA ASN A 287 0.35 3.49 3.27
C ASN A 287 -0.92 3.39 2.41
N GLY A 288 -2.03 4.04 2.82
CA GLY A 288 -3.24 4.09 2.02
C GLY A 288 -3.04 4.71 0.63
N VAL A 289 -2.21 5.75 0.53
CA VAL A 289 -1.83 6.36 -0.76
C VAL A 289 -0.91 5.43 -1.56
N MET A 290 0.08 4.80 -0.91
CA MET A 290 1.01 3.87 -1.56
C MET A 290 0.30 2.64 -2.12
N GLU A 291 -0.58 1.99 -1.36
CA GLU A 291 -1.39 0.85 -1.83
C GLU A 291 -2.23 1.21 -3.05
N SER A 292 -2.80 2.43 -3.05
CA SER A 292 -3.56 2.94 -4.19
C SER A 292 -2.68 3.12 -5.44
N LEU A 293 -1.43 3.58 -5.26
CA LEU A 293 -0.46 3.69 -6.36
C LEU A 293 -0.10 2.31 -6.93
N PHE A 294 0.11 1.30 -6.09
CA PHE A 294 0.41 -0.06 -6.55
C PHE A 294 -0.76 -0.64 -7.35
N ALA A 295 -1.98 -0.52 -6.83
CA ALA A 295 -3.16 -1.09 -7.47
C ALA A 295 -3.48 -0.41 -8.82
N ILE A 296 -3.62 0.92 -8.83
CA ILE A 296 -4.02 1.68 -10.03
C ILE A 296 -2.84 1.83 -10.99
N GLY A 297 -1.65 2.13 -10.46
CA GLY A 297 -0.44 2.37 -11.24
C GLY A 297 0.04 1.13 -11.97
N GLY A 298 -0.04 -0.05 -11.34
CA GLY A 298 0.30 -1.32 -11.98
C GLY A 298 -0.56 -1.60 -13.21
N VAL A 299 -1.88 -1.38 -13.12
CA VAL A 299 -2.80 -1.52 -14.26
C VAL A 299 -2.46 -0.51 -15.36
N MET A 300 -2.22 0.77 -15.01
CA MET A 300 -1.85 1.80 -15.99
C MET A 300 -0.53 1.47 -16.73
N LEU A 301 0.44 0.88 -16.04
CA LEU A 301 1.66 0.43 -16.68
C LEU A 301 1.42 -0.75 -17.63
N GLY A 302 0.55 -1.69 -17.27
CA GLY A 302 0.14 -2.77 -18.17
C GLY A 302 -0.56 -2.26 -19.44
N GLU A 303 -1.30 -1.17 -19.34
CA GLU A 303 -1.94 -0.44 -20.47
C GLU A 303 -0.95 0.44 -21.25
N HIS A 304 0.32 0.55 -20.84
CA HIS A 304 1.32 1.53 -21.33
C HIS A 304 0.89 3.00 -21.18
N ASP A 305 0.02 3.29 -20.19
CA ASP A 305 -0.50 4.61 -19.90
C ASP A 305 0.43 5.39 -18.96
N LEU A 306 1.64 5.69 -19.42
CA LEU A 306 2.66 6.39 -18.64
C LEU A 306 2.25 7.83 -18.26
N ARG A 307 1.48 8.51 -19.13
CA ARG A 307 0.97 9.85 -18.83
C ARG A 307 -0.08 9.83 -17.73
N GLY A 308 -0.99 8.85 -17.78
CA GLY A 308 -1.95 8.62 -16.71
C GLY A 308 -1.26 8.31 -15.39
N PHE A 309 -0.21 7.51 -15.42
CA PHE A 309 0.59 7.18 -14.24
C PHE A 309 1.36 8.38 -13.67
N ASP A 310 1.91 9.28 -14.51
CA ASP A 310 2.54 10.54 -14.03
C ASP A 310 1.49 11.46 -13.36
N LEU A 311 0.29 11.57 -13.95
CA LEU A 311 -0.82 12.32 -13.34
C LEU A 311 -1.28 11.71 -12.01
N LEU A 312 -1.40 10.37 -11.94
CA LEU A 312 -1.72 9.63 -10.72
C LEU A 312 -0.69 9.90 -9.64
N SER A 313 0.61 9.78 -9.97
CA SER A 313 1.73 9.99 -9.05
C SER A 313 1.75 11.42 -8.49
N ARG A 314 1.55 12.43 -9.33
CA ARG A 314 1.43 13.83 -8.89
C ARG A 314 0.22 14.05 -7.99
N ARG A 315 -0.93 13.44 -8.30
CA ARG A 315 -2.12 13.51 -7.44
C ARG A 315 -1.91 12.78 -6.12
N ALA A 316 -1.21 11.66 -6.12
CA ALA A 316 -0.84 10.93 -4.90
C ALA A 316 0.07 11.78 -3.98
N LEU A 317 1.09 12.47 -4.54
CA LEU A 317 1.95 13.39 -3.79
C LEU A 317 1.14 14.55 -3.17
N ILE A 318 0.21 15.13 -3.90
CA ILE A 318 -0.68 16.19 -3.36
C ILE A 318 -1.58 15.62 -2.26
N THR A 319 -2.17 14.44 -2.47
CA THR A 319 -3.09 13.82 -1.52
C THR A 319 -2.37 13.48 -0.21
N VAL A 320 -1.19 12.84 -0.26
CA VAL A 320 -0.42 12.55 0.95
C VAL A 320 0.01 13.81 1.66
N SER A 321 0.41 14.86 0.94
CA SER A 321 0.77 16.15 1.54
C SER A 321 -0.39 16.77 2.32
N LEU A 322 -1.61 16.73 1.77
CA LEU A 322 -2.80 17.26 2.45
C LEU A 322 -3.17 16.44 3.70
N LEU A 323 -3.07 15.10 3.62
CA LEU A 323 -3.37 14.22 4.74
C LEU A 323 -2.35 14.39 5.88
N VAL A 324 -1.07 14.42 5.56
CA VAL A 324 0.00 14.61 6.55
C VAL A 324 -0.03 16.02 7.14
N LEU A 325 -0.40 17.04 6.34
CA LEU A 325 -0.59 18.40 6.84
C LEU A 325 -1.66 18.48 7.94
N ALA A 326 -2.73 17.70 7.84
CA ALA A 326 -3.75 17.63 8.88
C ALA A 326 -3.16 17.12 10.22
N ILE A 327 -2.24 16.15 10.19
CA ILE A 327 -1.54 15.66 11.40
C ILE A 327 -0.57 16.71 11.93
N ILE A 328 0.16 17.37 11.03
CA ILE A 328 1.05 18.47 11.42
C ILE A 328 0.26 19.55 12.17
N VAL A 329 -0.91 19.94 11.64
CA VAL A 329 -1.79 20.92 12.32
C VAL A 329 -2.20 20.44 13.70
N LEU A 330 -2.55 19.16 13.86
CA LEU A 330 -2.87 18.59 15.18
C LEU A 330 -1.69 18.71 16.16
N MET A 331 -0.45 18.42 15.70
CA MET A 331 0.76 18.53 16.53
C MET A 331 1.11 19.98 16.92
N TYR A 332 0.57 20.99 16.21
CA TYR A 332 0.75 22.40 16.54
C TYR A 332 -0.27 22.92 17.56
N ILE A 333 -1.35 22.21 17.82
CA ILE A 333 -2.34 22.59 18.84
C ILE A 333 -1.73 22.36 20.22
N PRO A 334 -1.54 23.42 21.05
CA PRO A 334 -0.88 23.29 22.35
C PRO A 334 -1.58 22.29 23.24
N GLY A 335 -0.83 21.35 23.80
CA GLY A 335 -1.32 20.34 24.73
C GLY A 335 -2.17 19.23 24.12
N ALA A 336 -2.66 19.35 22.87
CA ALA A 336 -3.59 18.38 22.30
C ALA A 336 -3.04 16.95 22.28
N VAL A 337 -1.78 16.78 21.88
CA VAL A 337 -1.14 15.46 21.84
C VAL A 337 -0.73 15.03 23.25
N GLY A 338 -0.08 15.91 24.04
CA GLY A 338 0.40 15.57 25.38
C GLY A 338 -0.72 15.12 26.33
N LEU A 339 -1.87 15.77 26.28
CA LEU A 339 -3.05 15.38 27.07
C LEU A 339 -3.60 14.01 26.69
N LEU A 340 -3.52 13.61 25.41
CA LEU A 340 -3.88 12.27 24.96
C LEU A 340 -2.95 11.19 25.55
N PHE A 341 -1.69 11.56 25.85
CA PHE A 341 -0.71 10.66 26.46
C PHE A 341 -0.62 10.81 27.99
N GLY A 342 -1.59 11.51 28.62
CA GLY A 342 -1.69 11.62 30.07
C GLY A 342 -0.67 12.57 30.72
N VAL A 343 -0.07 13.48 29.97
CA VAL A 343 0.86 14.49 30.50
C VAL A 343 0.06 15.61 31.14
N GLU A 344 0.07 15.70 32.48
CA GLU A 344 -0.66 16.71 33.25
C GLU A 344 0.23 17.89 33.71
N ASP A 345 1.55 17.67 33.88
CA ASP A 345 2.47 18.74 34.28
C ASP A 345 2.63 19.79 33.15
N PRO A 346 2.31 21.05 33.40
CA PRO A 346 2.44 22.13 32.42
C PRO A 346 3.87 22.32 31.87
N GLN A 347 4.92 21.99 32.65
CA GLN A 347 6.31 22.12 32.19
C GLN A 347 6.67 20.98 31.22
N GLU A 348 6.30 19.75 31.55
CA GLU A 348 6.50 18.59 30.68
C GLU A 348 5.68 18.72 29.40
N LEU A 349 4.45 19.20 29.50
CA LEU A 349 3.56 19.46 28.37
C LEU A 349 4.18 20.49 27.41
N ALA A 350 4.70 21.60 27.92
CA ALA A 350 5.35 22.63 27.11
C ALA A 350 6.65 22.13 26.44
N ALA A 351 7.42 21.29 27.14
CA ALA A 351 8.61 20.65 26.59
C ALA A 351 8.26 19.67 25.46
N LEU A 352 7.25 18.83 25.67
CA LEU A 352 6.75 17.90 24.66
C LEU A 352 6.19 18.63 23.44
N ASP A 353 5.39 19.68 23.63
CA ASP A 353 4.85 20.51 22.55
C ASP A 353 5.98 21.14 21.70
N HIS A 354 7.06 21.59 22.33
CA HIS A 354 8.21 22.11 21.61
C HIS A 354 8.86 21.04 20.72
N VAL A 355 9.06 19.84 21.25
CA VAL A 355 9.62 18.70 20.51
C VAL A 355 8.70 18.31 19.35
N LEU A 356 7.39 18.18 19.59
CA LEU A 356 6.40 17.81 18.58
C LEU A 356 6.35 18.80 17.41
N ARG A 357 6.45 20.10 17.68
CA ARG A 357 6.51 21.13 16.63
C ARG A 357 7.74 20.99 15.75
N ILE A 358 8.90 20.74 16.33
CA ILE A 358 10.13 20.49 15.56
C ILE A 358 10.00 19.20 14.77
N TYR A 359 9.56 18.10 15.41
CA TYR A 359 9.44 16.80 14.78
C TYR A 359 8.39 16.75 13.67
N SER A 360 7.30 17.53 13.79
CA SER A 360 6.27 17.61 12.75
C SER A 360 6.82 18.00 11.37
N LEU A 361 7.92 18.75 11.33
CA LEU A 361 8.59 19.13 10.07
C LEU A 361 9.19 17.92 9.32
N VAL A 362 9.40 16.79 10.01
CA VAL A 362 9.87 15.53 9.39
C VAL A 362 8.78 14.92 8.52
N MET A 363 7.52 15.03 8.93
CA MET A 363 6.39 14.27 8.40
C MET A 363 6.20 14.44 6.90
N LEU A 364 6.28 15.68 6.42
CA LEU A 364 6.06 15.98 5.00
C LEU A 364 7.19 15.44 4.10
N PRO A 365 8.49 15.75 4.33
CA PRO A 365 9.57 15.21 3.50
C PRO A 365 9.65 13.68 3.57
N PHE A 366 9.36 13.08 4.74
CA PHE A 366 9.31 11.63 4.91
C PHE A 366 8.21 11.01 4.03
N ALA A 367 6.98 11.54 4.10
CA ALA A 367 5.86 11.06 3.30
C ALA A 367 6.10 11.19 1.79
N LEU A 368 6.64 12.31 1.34
CA LEU A 368 6.96 12.53 -0.07
C LEU A 368 8.03 11.54 -0.57
N THR A 369 9.07 11.29 0.22
CA THR A 369 10.09 10.28 -0.12
C THR A 369 9.49 8.89 -0.25
N LEU A 370 8.63 8.45 0.69
CA LEU A 370 7.99 7.13 0.63
C LEU A 370 7.09 6.98 -0.58
N VAL A 371 6.30 8.00 -0.92
CA VAL A 371 5.46 7.97 -2.13
C VAL A 371 6.30 7.92 -3.40
N LEU A 372 7.44 8.64 -3.47
CA LEU A 372 8.36 8.53 -4.61
C LEU A 372 9.02 7.14 -4.69
N VAL A 373 9.38 6.54 -3.56
CA VAL A 373 9.87 5.16 -3.50
C VAL A 373 8.81 4.19 -4.05
N ALA A 374 7.54 4.36 -3.68
CA ALA A 374 6.44 3.56 -4.22
C ALA A 374 6.29 3.72 -5.75
N VAL A 375 6.41 4.94 -6.27
CA VAL A 375 6.42 5.18 -7.72
C VAL A 375 7.56 4.43 -8.40
N TYR A 376 8.77 4.44 -7.83
CA TYR A 376 9.91 3.70 -8.38
C TYR A 376 9.71 2.19 -8.31
N GLN A 377 9.06 1.69 -7.26
CA GLN A 377 8.72 0.26 -7.15
C GLN A 377 7.71 -0.16 -8.22
N VAL A 378 6.65 0.62 -8.44
CA VAL A 378 5.67 0.37 -9.50
C VAL A 378 6.34 0.34 -10.89
N LEU A 379 7.36 1.19 -11.12
CA LEU A 379 8.15 1.24 -12.36
C LEU A 379 9.22 0.11 -12.47
N GLU A 380 9.27 -0.84 -11.53
CA GLU A 380 10.33 -1.87 -11.43
C GLU A 380 11.74 -1.29 -11.28
N MET A 381 11.86 -0.04 -10.87
CA MET A 381 13.14 0.60 -10.60
C MET A 381 13.63 0.18 -9.20
N ILE A 382 13.96 -1.11 -9.03
CA ILE A 382 14.31 -1.70 -7.73
C ILE A 382 15.53 -0.98 -7.11
N VAL A 383 16.59 -0.75 -7.90
CA VAL A 383 17.82 -0.13 -7.40
C VAL A 383 17.58 1.29 -6.87
N PRO A 384 16.96 2.23 -7.62
CA PRO A 384 16.61 3.55 -7.09
C PRO A 384 15.72 3.48 -5.86
N SER A 385 14.72 2.60 -5.82
CA SER A 385 13.81 2.49 -4.68
C SER A 385 14.53 2.03 -3.41
N VAL A 386 15.39 1.02 -3.51
CA VAL A 386 16.18 0.50 -2.37
C VAL A 386 17.21 1.53 -1.91
N ILE A 387 17.90 2.22 -2.83
CA ILE A 387 18.85 3.30 -2.46
C ILE A 387 18.12 4.42 -1.72
N CYS A 388 16.92 4.82 -2.18
CA CYS A 388 16.15 5.86 -1.50
C CYS A 388 15.67 5.39 -0.12
N ALA A 389 15.16 4.17 0.02
CA ALA A 389 14.70 3.64 1.30
C ALA A 389 15.85 3.54 2.32
N ILE A 390 16.96 2.89 1.94
CA ILE A 390 18.15 2.74 2.81
C ILE A 390 18.78 4.11 3.08
N GLY A 391 18.91 4.94 2.06
CA GLY A 391 19.53 6.26 2.16
C GLY A 391 18.80 7.18 3.13
N GLN A 392 17.47 7.20 3.10
CA GLN A 392 16.67 7.99 4.04
C GLN A 392 16.90 7.55 5.48
N LEU A 393 16.85 6.25 5.76
CA LEU A 393 17.07 5.72 7.10
C LEU A 393 18.51 5.96 7.57
N ALA A 394 19.49 5.66 6.74
CA ALA A 394 20.91 5.87 7.07
C ALA A 394 21.23 7.35 7.34
N THR A 395 20.69 8.26 6.52
CA THR A 395 20.88 9.70 6.69
C THR A 395 20.23 10.19 8.00
N SER A 396 19.04 9.67 8.33
CA SER A 396 18.36 10.02 9.59
C SER A 396 19.15 9.52 10.79
N ILE A 397 19.57 8.25 10.83
CA ILE A 397 20.35 7.68 11.92
C ILE A 397 21.68 8.44 12.09
N PHE A 398 22.41 8.67 10.99
CA PHE A 398 23.68 9.38 11.01
C PHE A 398 23.52 10.81 11.52
N GLY A 399 22.51 11.53 11.05
CA GLY A 399 22.26 12.91 11.47
C GLY A 399 21.88 13.00 12.94
N ILE A 400 21.00 12.12 13.42
CA ILE A 400 20.61 12.08 14.84
C ILE A 400 21.81 11.73 15.71
N TRP A 401 22.64 10.76 15.32
CA TRP A 401 23.88 10.43 16.00
C TRP A 401 24.85 11.61 16.05
N LEU A 402 25.00 12.36 14.95
CA LEU A 402 25.84 13.55 14.87
C LEU A 402 25.38 14.63 15.87
N PHE A 403 24.08 14.95 15.87
CA PHE A 403 23.53 15.91 16.81
C PHE A 403 23.61 15.42 18.26
N ALA A 404 23.34 14.15 18.53
CA ALA A 404 23.47 13.56 19.86
C ALA A 404 24.89 13.70 20.42
N THR A 405 25.91 13.56 19.57
CA THR A 405 27.32 13.57 19.98
C THR A 405 27.85 14.98 20.13
N TYR A 406 27.55 15.90 19.20
CA TYR A 406 28.19 17.22 19.16
C TYR A 406 27.29 18.37 19.62
N ALA A 407 25.96 18.21 19.57
CA ALA A 407 25.00 19.25 19.94
C ALA A 407 23.71 18.66 20.54
N PRO A 408 23.74 17.99 21.71
CA PRO A 408 22.58 17.32 22.30
C PRO A 408 21.35 18.23 22.48
N SER A 409 21.55 19.49 22.76
CA SER A 409 20.47 20.50 22.89
C SER A 409 19.70 20.75 21.59
N LEU A 410 20.30 20.43 20.45
CA LEU A 410 19.71 20.58 19.13
C LEU A 410 19.32 19.21 18.48
N LEU A 411 19.33 18.13 19.25
CA LEU A 411 19.10 16.77 18.75
C LEU A 411 17.82 16.67 17.92
N TRP A 412 16.74 17.27 18.38
CA TRP A 412 15.44 17.26 17.70
C TRP A 412 15.46 17.88 16.30
N TRP A 413 16.35 18.87 16.06
CA TRP A 413 16.55 19.47 14.73
C TRP A 413 17.28 18.53 13.75
N GLY A 414 17.97 17.53 14.27
CA GLY A 414 18.60 16.49 13.44
C GLY A 414 17.59 15.75 12.56
N PHE A 415 16.40 15.49 13.07
CA PHE A 415 15.35 14.78 12.34
C PHE A 415 14.84 15.54 11.10
N PRO A 416 14.31 16.77 11.20
CA PRO A 416 13.83 17.49 10.04
C PRO A 416 14.96 17.86 9.07
N LEU A 417 16.12 18.28 9.57
CA LEU A 417 17.23 18.68 8.71
C LEU A 417 17.67 17.52 7.80
N THR A 418 17.87 16.33 8.34
CA THR A 418 18.27 15.15 7.56
C THR A 418 17.20 14.72 6.57
N SER A 419 15.92 14.76 6.96
CA SER A 419 14.79 14.41 6.08
C SER A 419 14.66 15.38 4.91
N PHE A 420 14.80 16.68 5.15
CA PHE A 420 14.80 17.69 4.08
C PHE A 420 16.01 17.58 3.18
N LEU A 421 17.21 17.41 3.73
CA LEU A 421 18.43 17.25 2.94
C LEU A 421 18.35 16.00 2.05
N PHE A 422 17.80 14.90 2.57
CA PHE A 422 17.62 13.69 1.81
C PHE A 422 16.63 13.87 0.66
N LEU A 423 15.45 14.44 0.93
CA LEU A 423 14.45 14.73 -0.10
C LEU A 423 15.01 15.66 -1.19
N LEU A 424 15.70 16.73 -0.81
CA LEU A 424 16.34 17.65 -1.77
C LEU A 424 17.41 16.93 -2.61
N GLY A 425 18.23 16.08 -1.99
CA GLY A 425 19.20 15.24 -2.67
C GLY A 425 18.55 14.29 -3.68
N GLN A 426 17.47 13.61 -3.28
CA GLN A 426 16.69 12.74 -4.14
C GLN A 426 16.12 13.49 -5.37
N LEU A 427 15.49 14.64 -5.14
CA LEU A 427 14.95 15.49 -6.21
C LEU A 427 16.04 16.01 -7.14
N PHE A 428 17.21 16.39 -6.59
CA PHE A 428 18.35 16.85 -7.36
C PHE A 428 18.91 15.74 -8.25
N VAL A 429 19.07 14.52 -7.74
CA VAL A 429 19.50 13.35 -8.53
C VAL A 429 18.48 13.04 -9.62
N SER A 430 17.18 13.06 -9.31
CA SER A 430 16.11 12.85 -10.28
C SER A 430 16.15 13.91 -11.39
N PHE A 431 16.38 15.17 -11.04
CA PHE A 431 16.51 16.26 -12.00
C PHE A 431 17.71 16.07 -12.92
N ILE A 432 18.89 15.72 -12.38
CA ILE A 432 20.10 15.45 -13.20
C ILE A 432 19.86 14.26 -14.13
N TYR A 433 19.26 13.18 -13.63
CA TYR A 433 18.93 12.00 -14.43
C TYR A 433 18.01 12.36 -15.59
N SER A 434 16.92 13.09 -15.32
CA SER A 434 15.99 13.55 -16.35
C SER A 434 16.68 14.43 -17.41
N ARG A 435 17.59 15.31 -17.01
CA ARG A 435 18.39 16.14 -17.93
C ARG A 435 19.33 15.31 -18.80
N ARG A 436 20.00 14.31 -18.23
CA ARG A 436 20.89 13.40 -18.97
C ARG A 436 20.13 12.56 -20.01
N GLN A 437 18.88 12.21 -19.71
CA GLN A 437 17.99 11.51 -20.64
C GLN A 437 17.34 12.45 -21.69
N GLY A 438 17.80 13.69 -21.81
CA GLY A 438 17.24 14.66 -22.77
C GLY A 438 15.79 15.06 -22.47
N CYS A 439 15.43 15.15 -21.21
CA CYS A 439 14.06 15.44 -20.71
C CYS A 439 12.98 14.45 -21.23
N ARG A 440 13.36 13.23 -21.58
CA ARG A 440 12.41 12.15 -21.94
C ARG A 440 11.76 11.49 -20.73
N VAL A 441 12.18 11.88 -19.53
CA VAL A 441 11.75 11.33 -18.25
C VAL A 441 11.28 12.46 -17.36
N SER A 442 10.22 12.23 -16.57
CA SER A 442 9.73 13.19 -15.59
C SER A 442 10.83 13.50 -14.55
N ALA A 443 11.12 14.77 -14.31
CA ALA A 443 12.13 15.18 -13.33
C ALA A 443 11.73 14.88 -11.88
N LEU A 444 10.44 14.73 -11.59
CA LEU A 444 9.90 14.46 -10.26
C LEU A 444 9.73 12.96 -9.99
N THR A 445 9.12 12.25 -10.93
CA THR A 445 8.66 10.88 -10.75
C THR A 445 9.53 9.84 -11.44
N LEU A 446 10.51 10.26 -12.26
CA LEU A 446 11.34 9.43 -13.13
C LEU A 446 10.55 8.58 -14.16
N ILE A 447 9.28 8.89 -14.35
CA ILE A 447 8.44 8.18 -15.32
C ILE A 447 8.89 8.58 -16.73
N PRO A 448 9.18 7.63 -17.63
CA PRO A 448 9.51 7.94 -19.02
C PRO A 448 8.27 8.48 -19.75
N TYR A 449 8.45 9.43 -20.65
CA TYR A 449 7.33 10.01 -21.43
C TYR A 449 6.94 9.14 -22.63
N SER A 450 7.77 8.17 -23.01
CA SER A 450 7.44 7.18 -24.04
C SER A 450 8.27 5.91 -23.85
N GLU A 451 7.69 4.76 -24.16
CA GLU A 451 8.33 3.44 -24.16
C GLU A 451 8.70 2.94 -25.58
N GLY A 452 8.85 3.85 -26.53
CA GLY A 452 9.21 3.49 -27.92
C GLY A 452 8.01 3.34 -28.86
N GLY A 453 6.78 3.21 -28.32
CA GLY A 453 5.53 3.19 -29.08
C GLY A 453 4.92 4.59 -29.25
N ARG A 454 3.84 4.64 -30.02
CA ARG A 454 3.03 5.86 -30.25
C ARG A 454 1.85 5.85 -29.28
N THR A 455 1.52 7.01 -28.72
CA THR A 455 0.40 7.17 -27.80
C THR A 455 -0.59 8.21 -28.28
N PHE A 456 -1.88 7.93 -28.13
CA PHE A 456 -2.98 8.87 -28.31
C PHE A 456 -3.78 8.94 -27.03
N ASP A 457 -3.91 10.14 -26.45
CA ASP A 457 -4.67 10.40 -25.22
C ASP A 457 -5.68 11.49 -25.45
N SER A 458 -6.93 11.27 -25.03
CA SER A 458 -7.97 12.30 -25.09
C SER A 458 -9.03 12.07 -24.03
N SER A 459 -9.60 13.18 -23.50
CA SER A 459 -10.85 13.14 -22.74
C SER A 459 -11.99 13.62 -23.63
N VAL A 460 -13.03 12.81 -23.76
CA VAL A 460 -14.15 12.98 -24.68
C VAL A 460 -15.42 13.25 -23.88
N ARG A 461 -16.15 14.32 -24.21
CA ARG A 461 -17.45 14.56 -23.59
C ARG A 461 -18.49 13.61 -24.14
N TYR A 462 -19.53 13.32 -23.35
CA TYR A 462 -20.67 12.50 -23.77
C TYR A 462 -21.57 13.24 -24.80
N GLN A 463 -20.96 13.76 -25.88
CA GLN A 463 -21.64 14.44 -26.97
C GLN A 463 -21.28 13.76 -28.28
N SER A 464 -22.27 13.39 -29.07
CA SER A 464 -22.07 12.63 -30.31
C SER A 464 -21.07 13.29 -31.26
N ASP A 465 -21.09 14.61 -31.39
CA ASP A 465 -20.18 15.33 -32.29
C ASP A 465 -18.72 15.25 -31.85
N GLU A 466 -18.46 15.28 -30.53
CA GLU A 466 -17.11 15.07 -30.00
C GLU A 466 -16.65 13.61 -30.22
N VAL A 467 -17.52 12.64 -30.00
CA VAL A 467 -17.22 11.21 -30.24
C VAL A 467 -16.80 11.01 -31.69
N TYR A 468 -17.56 11.54 -32.66
CA TYR A 468 -17.21 11.42 -34.09
C TYR A 468 -15.90 12.15 -34.42
N THR A 469 -15.64 13.29 -33.81
CA THR A 469 -14.38 14.02 -34.01
C THR A 469 -13.17 13.22 -33.51
N ILE A 470 -13.30 12.61 -32.35
CA ILE A 470 -12.22 11.79 -31.77
C ILE A 470 -12.04 10.48 -32.57
N LEU A 471 -13.12 9.85 -33.05
CA LEU A 471 -13.01 8.68 -33.90
C LEU A 471 -12.21 8.94 -35.18
N ARG A 472 -12.39 10.11 -35.82
CA ARG A 472 -11.56 10.52 -36.96
C ARG A 472 -10.10 10.68 -36.58
N ASN A 473 -9.82 11.24 -35.39
CA ASN A 473 -8.44 11.41 -34.91
C ASN A 473 -7.81 10.06 -34.57
N ILE A 474 -8.58 9.10 -34.04
CA ILE A 474 -8.15 7.74 -33.78
C ILE A 474 -7.82 7.03 -35.09
N ASP A 475 -8.72 7.13 -36.08
CA ASP A 475 -8.48 6.54 -37.41
C ASP A 475 -7.19 7.08 -38.05
N ALA A 476 -6.99 8.40 -38.06
CA ALA A 476 -5.77 9.02 -38.55
C ALA A 476 -4.51 8.57 -37.78
N PHE A 477 -4.60 8.38 -36.45
CA PHE A 477 -3.51 7.88 -35.63
C PHE A 477 -3.18 6.42 -35.94
N LEU A 478 -4.20 5.60 -36.14
CA LEU A 478 -4.06 4.17 -36.41
C LEU A 478 -3.61 3.85 -37.84
N GLN A 479 -3.95 4.70 -38.84
CA GLN A 479 -3.49 4.55 -40.23
C GLN A 479 -1.95 4.65 -40.36
N GLU A 480 -1.29 5.30 -39.40
CA GLU A 480 0.16 5.36 -39.36
C GLU A 480 0.78 4.16 -38.59
N SER A 481 -0.01 3.19 -38.13
CA SER A 481 0.46 1.96 -37.47
C SER A 481 0.81 0.87 -38.49
N THR A 482 1.50 -0.18 -38.02
CA THR A 482 1.86 -1.36 -38.82
C THR A 482 0.73 -2.39 -38.92
N MET A 483 -0.50 -2.05 -38.53
CA MET A 483 -1.65 -2.95 -38.53
C MET A 483 -2.13 -3.30 -39.94
N SER A 484 -2.72 -4.50 -40.09
CA SER A 484 -3.42 -4.85 -41.33
C SER A 484 -4.67 -4.00 -41.52
N GLU A 485 -5.07 -3.72 -42.77
CA GLU A 485 -6.32 -2.98 -43.05
C GLU A 485 -7.55 -3.62 -42.40
N HIS A 486 -7.58 -4.94 -42.33
CA HIS A 486 -8.66 -5.69 -41.70
C HIS A 486 -8.70 -5.48 -40.18
N ASP A 487 -7.55 -5.47 -39.50
CA ASP A 487 -7.50 -5.23 -38.05
C ASP A 487 -7.77 -3.76 -37.71
N LEU A 488 -7.31 -2.84 -38.58
CA LEU A 488 -7.61 -1.41 -38.48
C LEU A 488 -9.12 -1.16 -38.55
N PHE A 489 -9.79 -1.76 -39.54
CA PHE A 489 -11.26 -1.65 -39.67
C PHE A 489 -11.99 -2.21 -38.44
N ARG A 490 -11.58 -3.38 -37.95
CA ARG A 490 -12.18 -3.98 -36.76
C ARG A 490 -11.99 -3.11 -35.52
N LEU A 491 -10.78 -2.57 -35.33
CA LEU A 491 -10.47 -1.73 -34.17
C LEU A 491 -11.27 -0.44 -34.20
N ASN A 492 -11.36 0.22 -35.35
CA ASN A 492 -12.17 1.42 -35.52
C ASN A 492 -13.65 1.16 -35.22
N LEU A 493 -14.21 0.04 -35.72
CA LEU A 493 -15.58 -0.36 -35.45
C LEU A 493 -15.82 -0.62 -33.94
N CYS A 494 -14.88 -1.31 -33.28
CA CYS A 494 -14.96 -1.53 -31.84
C CYS A 494 -14.89 -0.21 -31.04
N CYS A 495 -14.01 0.71 -31.43
CA CYS A 495 -13.91 2.03 -30.81
C CYS A 495 -15.21 2.82 -30.99
N GLU A 496 -15.79 2.84 -32.20
CA GLU A 496 -17.04 3.54 -32.49
C GLU A 496 -18.19 3.00 -31.64
N GLU A 497 -18.36 1.68 -31.62
CA GLU A 497 -19.43 1.02 -30.86
C GLU A 497 -19.29 1.28 -29.35
N LEU A 498 -18.10 1.06 -28.79
CA LEU A 498 -17.86 1.24 -27.36
C LEU A 498 -17.99 2.72 -26.94
N MET A 499 -17.42 3.65 -27.69
CA MET A 499 -17.48 5.07 -27.36
C MET A 499 -18.90 5.62 -27.49
N THR A 500 -19.64 5.17 -28.48
CA THR A 500 -21.05 5.54 -28.68
C THR A 500 -21.92 4.99 -27.53
N ASN A 501 -21.71 3.72 -27.16
CA ASN A 501 -22.39 3.11 -26.02
C ASN A 501 -22.09 3.85 -24.71
N ILE A 502 -20.84 4.22 -24.45
CA ILE A 502 -20.46 5.02 -23.28
C ILE A 502 -21.18 6.37 -23.32
N ALA A 503 -21.16 7.07 -24.45
CA ALA A 503 -21.79 8.39 -24.59
C ALA A 503 -23.31 8.33 -24.41
N GLN A 504 -23.98 7.29 -24.88
CA GLN A 504 -25.45 7.16 -24.79
C GLN A 504 -25.94 6.68 -23.42
N HIS A 505 -25.22 5.74 -22.79
CA HIS A 505 -25.71 5.07 -21.58
C HIS A 505 -25.13 5.63 -20.26
N SER A 506 -24.03 6.40 -20.30
CA SER A 506 -23.41 6.95 -19.09
C SER A 506 -23.92 8.34 -18.69
N GLN A 507 -24.72 9.02 -19.52
CA GLN A 507 -25.14 10.42 -19.33
C GLN A 507 -25.93 10.70 -18.03
N GLY A 508 -26.65 9.73 -17.48
CA GLY A 508 -27.52 9.93 -16.31
C GLY A 508 -26.83 9.77 -14.94
N HIS A 509 -25.57 9.35 -14.87
CA HIS A 509 -24.94 8.90 -13.63
C HIS A 509 -23.60 9.57 -13.31
N VAL A 510 -23.12 10.54 -14.10
CA VAL A 510 -21.78 11.09 -13.99
C VAL A 510 -21.82 12.61 -13.80
N VAL A 511 -21.16 13.08 -12.75
CA VAL A 511 -21.03 14.52 -12.42
C VAL A 511 -20.18 15.26 -13.45
N HIS A 512 -19.22 14.59 -14.09
CA HIS A 512 -18.45 15.09 -15.22
C HIS A 512 -18.80 14.32 -16.49
N HIS A 513 -19.22 15.02 -17.51
CA HIS A 513 -19.69 14.49 -18.78
C HIS A 513 -18.54 14.15 -19.74
N SER A 514 -17.54 13.38 -19.29
CA SER A 514 -16.42 12.94 -20.12
C SER A 514 -15.91 11.56 -19.72
N PHE A 515 -15.39 10.83 -20.71
CA PHE A 515 -14.62 9.60 -20.55
C PHE A 515 -13.23 9.77 -21.16
N ASP A 516 -12.25 8.96 -20.72
CA ASP A 516 -10.89 9.04 -21.21
C ASP A 516 -10.63 7.91 -22.22
N VAL A 517 -9.93 8.27 -23.30
CA VAL A 517 -9.45 7.35 -24.33
C VAL A 517 -7.92 7.35 -24.26
N HIS A 518 -7.33 6.18 -24.12
CA HIS A 518 -5.90 5.94 -24.24
C HIS A 518 -5.65 4.87 -25.29
N ILE A 519 -4.76 5.15 -26.24
CA ILE A 519 -4.32 4.18 -27.25
C ILE A 519 -2.81 4.17 -27.24
N TYR A 520 -2.22 2.99 -27.12
CA TYR A 520 -0.80 2.73 -27.30
C TYR A 520 -0.62 1.77 -28.46
N SER A 521 0.32 2.07 -29.37
CA SER A 521 0.60 1.24 -30.53
C SER A 521 2.11 1.13 -30.75
N ASP A 522 2.62 -0.10 -30.84
CA ASP A 522 4.00 -0.44 -31.17
C ASP A 522 4.06 -1.57 -32.21
N ASP A 523 5.26 -2.08 -32.48
CA ASP A 523 5.49 -3.19 -33.44
C ASP A 523 4.89 -4.53 -32.95
N LYS A 524 4.51 -4.65 -31.68
CA LYS A 524 3.97 -5.87 -31.07
C LYS A 524 2.45 -5.90 -31.07
N GLY A 525 1.81 -4.73 -31.10
CA GLY A 525 0.36 -4.62 -31.09
C GLY A 525 -0.17 -3.24 -30.73
N THR A 526 -1.49 -3.16 -30.60
CA THR A 526 -2.18 -1.93 -30.21
C THR A 526 -3.08 -2.22 -29.00
N CYS A 527 -2.93 -1.43 -27.94
CA CYS A 527 -3.78 -1.44 -26.75
C CYS A 527 -4.69 -0.23 -26.76
N VAL A 528 -5.99 -0.44 -26.53
CA VAL A 528 -6.99 0.62 -26.39
C VAL A 528 -7.65 0.50 -25.03
N ALA A 529 -7.56 1.55 -24.21
CA ALA A 529 -8.21 1.65 -22.92
C ALA A 529 -9.24 2.80 -22.94
N LEU A 530 -10.49 2.47 -22.66
CA LEU A 530 -11.58 3.41 -22.47
C LEU A 530 -11.95 3.44 -21.00
N LYS A 531 -11.88 4.61 -20.36
CA LYS A 531 -12.13 4.77 -18.92
C LYS A 531 -13.30 5.72 -18.73
N ASP A 532 -14.38 5.26 -18.14
CA ASP A 532 -15.54 6.07 -17.82
C ASP A 532 -15.85 6.10 -16.31
N GLY A 533 -16.72 6.98 -15.91
CA GLY A 533 -17.18 7.10 -14.51
C GLY A 533 -18.56 6.50 -14.26
N GLY A 534 -19.11 5.75 -15.21
CA GLY A 534 -20.43 5.14 -15.18
C GLY A 534 -20.54 3.91 -14.28
N LYS A 535 -21.67 3.20 -14.34
CA LYS A 535 -21.83 1.92 -13.68
C LYS A 535 -20.99 0.87 -14.40
N PRO A 536 -20.32 -0.05 -13.67
CA PRO A 536 -19.60 -1.15 -14.31
C PRO A 536 -20.54 -1.95 -15.22
N PHE A 537 -20.14 -2.10 -16.47
CA PHE A 537 -20.88 -2.82 -17.49
C PHE A 537 -19.92 -3.75 -18.25
N ASN A 538 -20.30 -5.03 -18.36
CA ASN A 538 -19.58 -5.97 -19.20
C ASN A 538 -20.38 -6.24 -20.47
N PRO A 539 -19.96 -5.71 -21.64
CA PRO A 539 -20.68 -5.91 -22.90
C PRO A 539 -20.74 -7.38 -23.32
N LEU A 540 -19.77 -8.22 -22.91
CA LEU A 540 -19.71 -9.64 -23.25
C LEU A 540 -20.67 -10.51 -22.44
N SER A 541 -21.24 -10.00 -21.34
CA SER A 541 -22.18 -10.73 -20.49
C SER A 541 -23.64 -10.62 -20.93
N ARG A 542 -23.95 -9.75 -21.88
CA ARG A 542 -25.30 -9.60 -22.41
C ARG A 542 -25.62 -10.80 -23.32
N LYS A 543 -26.51 -11.70 -22.88
CA LYS A 543 -27.17 -12.62 -23.76
C LYS A 543 -27.97 -11.77 -24.76
N GLU A 544 -27.82 -12.06 -26.05
CA GLU A 544 -28.67 -11.50 -27.10
C GLU A 544 -30.14 -11.75 -26.71
N GLU A 545 -30.80 -10.73 -26.17
CA GLU A 545 -32.26 -10.72 -26.20
C GLU A 545 -32.58 -10.45 -27.67
N GLY A 546 -33.08 -11.49 -28.34
CA GLY A 546 -33.31 -11.53 -29.79
C GLY A 546 -34.06 -10.31 -30.28
N VAL A 547 -33.59 -9.79 -31.41
CA VAL A 547 -34.32 -8.93 -32.31
C VAL A 547 -35.44 -9.73 -32.98
#